data_acdac7b4008a26b223238fbb9b2aa01f
#
_entry.id   acdac7b4008a26b223238fbb9b2aa01f
#
_cell.length_a   1.000
_cell.length_b   1.000
_cell.length_c   1.000
_cell.angle_alpha   90.00
_cell.angle_beta   90.00
_cell.angle_gamma   90.00
#
_symmetry.space_group_name_H-M   'P 1'
#
loop_
_entity.id
_entity.type
_entity.pdbx_description
1 polymer ?
#
loop_
_entity_poly.entity_id
_entity_poly.type
_entity_poly.pdbx_seq_one_letter_code
_entity_poly.pdbx_strand_id
1 'polypeptide(L)'
;TAEVPAPRLAQIAGKAGVPLLNDLGSGSFTDLAAWGLRREPTVAEAVAEGADLVTFSGDKLLGGPQAGFIVGRKDLIAAINKNPLKRALRLDKIRIAALEATLRLYRDPDRLAERLPTLRHLSRPHAEIAAQAARLAPLVDAALAPHGFAAAPCDCASQIGSGALPVDTIPSAGLQLTAAAGSGAGGDASDQLAARLRALPRPVIGHISGGALILDLRCLERDADLLDALAAL
;
A
#
# COMPACT_ATOMS: atom_id res chain seq x y z
N THR A 1 4.52 -20.83 8.61
CA THR A 1 5.53 -21.44 7.72
C THR A 1 6.87 -21.37 8.42
N ALA A 2 7.64 -22.45 8.41
CA ALA A 2 9.00 -22.43 8.96
C ALA A 2 9.90 -21.63 8.01
N GLU A 3 10.68 -20.71 8.57
CA GLU A 3 11.58 -19.84 7.81
C GLU A 3 13.02 -20.11 8.23
N VAL A 4 13.94 -20.06 7.28
CA VAL A 4 15.38 -20.15 7.55
C VAL A 4 15.96 -18.75 7.53
N PRO A 5 16.56 -18.24 8.63
CA PRO A 5 17.12 -16.89 8.68
C PRO A 5 18.20 -16.67 7.62
N ALA A 6 18.22 -15.46 7.02
CA ALA A 6 19.15 -15.11 5.95
C ALA A 6 20.64 -15.36 6.30
N PRO A 7 21.15 -15.07 7.52
CA PRO A 7 22.53 -15.40 7.88
C PRO A 7 22.84 -16.90 7.83
N ARG A 8 21.84 -17.74 8.11
CA ARG A 8 22.02 -19.19 8.01
C ARG A 8 22.09 -19.67 6.56
N LEU A 9 21.26 -19.08 5.70
CA LEU A 9 21.32 -19.32 4.24
C LEU A 9 22.66 -18.87 3.66
N ALA A 10 23.17 -17.71 4.08
CA ALA A 10 24.50 -17.22 3.67
C ALA A 10 25.62 -18.19 4.06
N GLN A 11 25.58 -18.77 5.27
CA GLN A 11 26.55 -19.79 5.68
C GLN A 11 26.47 -21.07 4.81
N ILE A 12 25.28 -21.51 4.45
CA ILE A 12 25.06 -22.69 3.61
C ILE A 12 25.60 -22.42 2.19
N ALA A 13 25.22 -21.29 1.60
CA ALA A 13 25.67 -20.87 0.27
C ALA A 13 27.20 -20.74 0.20
N GLY A 14 27.81 -20.10 1.20
CA GLY A 14 29.25 -19.96 1.30
C GLY A 14 29.99 -21.30 1.40
N LYS A 15 29.46 -22.27 2.16
CA LYS A 15 30.02 -23.63 2.22
C LYS A 15 29.91 -24.37 0.90
N ALA A 16 28.84 -24.12 0.15
CA ALA A 16 28.60 -24.72 -1.15
C ALA A 16 29.34 -24.01 -2.29
N GLY A 17 29.97 -22.85 -2.04
CA GLY A 17 30.67 -22.04 -3.03
C GLY A 17 29.74 -21.43 -4.08
N VAL A 18 28.46 -21.19 -3.72
CA VAL A 18 27.46 -20.60 -4.64
C VAL A 18 26.97 -19.27 -4.09
N PRO A 19 26.59 -18.31 -4.97
CA PRO A 19 26.03 -17.03 -4.52
C PRO A 19 24.63 -17.21 -3.90
N LEU A 20 24.36 -16.43 -2.85
CA LEU A 20 23.02 -16.31 -2.26
C LEU A 20 22.27 -15.15 -2.91
N LEU A 21 21.12 -15.45 -3.51
CA LEU A 21 20.17 -14.46 -3.97
C LEU A 21 18.99 -14.41 -2.99
N ASN A 22 18.70 -13.21 -2.48
CA ASN A 22 17.56 -12.93 -1.63
C ASN A 22 16.54 -12.10 -2.39
N ASP A 23 15.32 -12.62 -2.57
CA ASP A 23 14.21 -11.88 -3.19
C ASP A 23 13.33 -11.29 -2.08
N LEU A 24 13.49 -10.00 -1.81
CA LEU A 24 12.70 -9.29 -0.80
C LEU A 24 11.27 -8.98 -1.29
N GLY A 25 11.06 -8.93 -2.59
CA GLY A 25 9.77 -8.59 -3.18
C GLY A 25 9.25 -7.20 -2.85
N SER A 26 9.13 -6.85 -1.57
CA SER A 26 8.52 -5.58 -1.09
C SER A 26 9.35 -4.33 -1.37
N GLY A 27 10.67 -4.42 -1.35
CA GLY A 27 11.58 -3.30 -1.65
C GLY A 27 11.62 -2.23 -0.56
N SER A 28 11.52 -2.59 0.71
CA SER A 28 11.64 -1.63 1.79
C SER A 28 13.07 -1.10 1.93
N PHE A 29 13.22 0.24 1.94
CA PHE A 29 14.50 0.92 2.18
C PHE A 29 14.62 1.46 3.60
N THR A 30 13.53 1.46 4.35
CA THR A 30 13.46 2.02 5.69
C THR A 30 12.69 1.08 6.62
N ASP A 31 13.00 1.11 7.90
CA ASP A 31 12.27 0.33 8.89
C ASP A 31 10.86 0.92 9.10
N LEU A 32 9.85 0.18 8.68
CA LEU A 32 8.46 0.58 8.80
C LEU A 32 7.98 0.64 10.27
N ALA A 33 8.68 -0.01 11.20
CA ALA A 33 8.37 0.04 12.62
C ALA A 33 8.48 1.47 13.20
N ALA A 34 9.26 2.34 12.57
CA ALA A 34 9.33 3.77 12.92
C ALA A 34 7.96 4.48 12.85
N TRP A 35 7.02 3.95 12.08
CA TRP A 35 5.65 4.46 11.94
C TRP A 35 4.59 3.52 12.52
N GLY A 36 4.99 2.60 13.43
CA GLY A 36 4.05 1.66 14.07
C GLY A 36 3.53 0.55 13.16
N LEU A 37 4.14 0.37 11.98
CA LEU A 37 3.82 -0.70 11.05
C LEU A 37 4.63 -1.95 11.37
N ARG A 38 4.20 -3.10 10.85
CA ARG A 38 4.99 -4.32 10.96
C ARG A 38 6.33 -4.14 10.26
N ARG A 39 7.39 -4.59 10.94
CA ARG A 39 8.75 -4.55 10.41
C ARG A 39 8.87 -5.48 9.19
N GLU A 40 9.41 -4.94 8.11
CA GLU A 40 9.87 -5.66 6.93
C GLU A 40 11.40 -5.55 6.83
N PRO A 41 12.11 -6.62 6.44
CA PRO A 41 13.54 -6.54 6.18
C PRO A 41 13.85 -5.48 5.11
N THR A 42 14.84 -4.67 5.38
CA THR A 42 15.29 -3.68 4.40
C THR A 42 16.32 -4.28 3.43
N VAL A 43 16.49 -3.64 2.27
CA VAL A 43 17.52 -4.01 1.29
C VAL A 43 18.93 -3.95 1.92
N ALA A 44 19.20 -2.94 2.76
CA ALA A 44 20.49 -2.79 3.44
C ALA A 44 20.76 -3.94 4.42
N GLU A 45 19.73 -4.34 5.18
CA GLU A 45 19.83 -5.49 6.10
C GLU A 45 20.09 -6.80 5.35
N ALA A 46 19.37 -7.06 4.27
CA ALA A 46 19.56 -8.27 3.48
C ALA A 46 21.01 -8.39 2.94
N VAL A 47 21.61 -7.27 2.52
CA VAL A 47 23.02 -7.23 2.12
C VAL A 47 23.94 -7.47 3.33
N ALA A 48 23.69 -6.83 4.47
CA ALA A 48 24.48 -7.00 5.69
C ALA A 48 24.41 -8.42 6.27
N GLU A 49 23.29 -9.12 6.08
CA GLU A 49 23.06 -10.50 6.48
C GLU A 49 23.74 -11.53 5.56
N GLY A 50 24.39 -11.08 4.50
CA GLY A 50 25.25 -11.89 3.65
C GLY A 50 24.64 -12.33 2.32
N ALA A 51 23.57 -11.68 1.86
CA ALA A 51 23.09 -11.88 0.50
C ALA A 51 24.12 -11.33 -0.51
N ASP A 52 24.50 -12.15 -1.48
CA ASP A 52 25.37 -11.73 -2.59
C ASP A 52 24.60 -10.85 -3.60
N LEU A 53 23.33 -11.13 -3.77
CA LEU A 53 22.40 -10.35 -4.60
C LEU A 53 21.07 -10.23 -3.85
N VAL A 54 20.44 -9.06 -3.97
CA VAL A 54 19.08 -8.79 -3.47
C VAL A 54 18.24 -8.27 -4.64
N THR A 55 17.05 -8.87 -4.82
CA THR A 55 16.05 -8.42 -5.80
C THR A 55 14.85 -7.85 -5.10
N PHE A 56 14.22 -6.82 -5.68
CA PHE A 56 13.03 -6.18 -5.13
C PHE A 56 12.29 -5.35 -6.19
N SER A 57 11.05 -5.00 -5.86
CA SER A 57 10.17 -4.18 -6.71
C SER A 57 10.23 -2.70 -6.33
N GLY A 58 10.07 -1.82 -7.33
CA GLY A 58 10.03 -0.38 -7.14
C GLY A 58 8.63 0.17 -6.84
N ASP A 59 7.59 -0.53 -7.23
CA ASP A 59 6.19 -0.11 -7.19
C ASP A 59 5.40 -0.62 -5.97
N LYS A 60 6.11 -1.13 -4.97
CA LYS A 60 5.52 -1.56 -3.70
C LYS A 60 5.94 -0.58 -2.58
N LEU A 61 6.59 -1.06 -1.52
CA LEU A 61 6.97 -0.22 -0.37
C LEU A 61 7.98 0.88 -0.71
N LEU A 62 8.78 0.70 -1.77
CA LEU A 62 9.63 1.78 -2.28
C LEU A 62 8.83 3.00 -2.73
N GLY A 63 7.57 2.81 -3.17
CA GLY A 63 6.66 3.90 -3.55
C GLY A 63 6.99 4.58 -4.88
N GLY A 64 7.77 3.92 -5.74
CA GLY A 64 8.13 4.37 -7.08
C GLY A 64 7.27 3.74 -8.19
N PRO A 65 7.63 3.95 -9.46
CA PRO A 65 7.00 3.26 -10.58
C PRO A 65 7.42 1.80 -10.64
N GLN A 66 6.69 1.00 -11.41
CA GLN A 66 7.03 -0.40 -11.63
C GLN A 66 8.44 -0.56 -12.21
N ALA A 67 9.27 -1.26 -11.47
CA ALA A 67 10.65 -1.57 -11.79
C ALA A 67 11.11 -2.79 -11.02
N GLY A 68 12.01 -3.57 -11.60
CA GLY A 68 12.79 -4.58 -10.89
C GLY A 68 14.18 -4.03 -10.57
N PHE A 69 14.62 -4.22 -9.35
CA PHE A 69 15.97 -3.88 -8.91
C PHE A 69 16.79 -5.11 -8.60
N ILE A 70 18.06 -5.06 -8.91
CA ILE A 70 19.06 -6.03 -8.49
C ILE A 70 20.24 -5.25 -7.92
N VAL A 71 20.54 -5.48 -6.66
CA VAL A 71 21.71 -4.87 -5.98
C VAL A 71 22.58 -5.97 -5.36
N GLY A 72 23.86 -5.71 -5.11
CA GLY A 72 24.75 -6.64 -4.46
C GLY A 72 26.17 -6.61 -5.01
N ARG A 73 26.84 -7.76 -5.00
CA ARG A 73 28.25 -7.89 -5.37
C ARG A 73 28.54 -7.40 -6.78
N LYS A 74 29.56 -6.58 -6.91
CA LYS A 74 29.96 -5.91 -8.16
C LYS A 74 30.28 -6.91 -9.30
N ASP A 75 30.92 -8.02 -9.00
CA ASP A 75 31.29 -9.05 -9.97
C ASP A 75 30.07 -9.74 -10.55
N LEU A 76 29.07 -10.07 -9.72
CA LEU A 76 27.82 -10.67 -10.14
C LEU A 76 26.95 -9.69 -10.95
N ILE A 77 26.85 -8.44 -10.49
CA ILE A 77 26.16 -7.38 -11.26
C ILE A 77 26.84 -7.16 -12.63
N ALA A 78 28.18 -7.21 -12.70
CA ALA A 78 28.90 -7.10 -13.97
C ALA A 78 28.60 -8.28 -14.91
N ALA A 79 28.45 -9.50 -14.37
CA ALA A 79 28.05 -10.67 -15.15
C ALA A 79 26.61 -10.54 -15.67
N ILE A 80 25.65 -10.13 -14.82
CA ILE A 80 24.27 -9.87 -15.20
C ILE A 80 24.19 -8.82 -16.32
N ASN A 81 24.98 -7.75 -16.21
CA ASN A 81 25.01 -6.69 -17.20
C ASN A 81 25.48 -7.12 -18.60
N LYS A 82 26.16 -8.24 -18.72
CA LYS A 82 26.57 -8.82 -20.02
C LYS A 82 25.50 -9.69 -20.65
N ASN A 83 24.44 -10.06 -19.91
CA ASN A 83 23.38 -10.89 -20.43
C ASN A 83 22.56 -10.15 -21.49
N PRO A 84 22.31 -10.75 -22.69
CA PRO A 84 21.53 -10.11 -23.75
C PRO A 84 20.10 -9.73 -23.33
N LEU A 85 19.48 -10.46 -22.40
CA LEU A 85 18.14 -10.17 -21.87
C LEU A 85 18.05 -8.80 -21.22
N LYS A 86 19.17 -8.25 -20.69
CA LYS A 86 19.19 -6.89 -20.14
C LYS A 86 18.65 -5.85 -21.13
N ARG A 87 18.94 -6.03 -22.44
CA ARG A 87 18.46 -5.11 -23.48
C ARG A 87 16.94 -5.16 -23.63
N ALA A 88 16.34 -6.33 -23.49
CA ALA A 88 14.89 -6.54 -23.58
C ALA A 88 14.16 -6.06 -22.32
N LEU A 89 14.77 -6.21 -21.13
CA LEU A 89 14.17 -5.93 -19.83
C LEU A 89 14.47 -4.52 -19.28
N ARG A 90 15.20 -3.70 -20.02
CA ARG A 90 15.59 -2.36 -19.56
C ARG A 90 14.38 -1.42 -19.40
N LEU A 91 14.45 -0.60 -18.38
CA LEU A 91 13.48 0.49 -18.19
C LEU A 91 13.66 1.59 -19.26
N ASP A 92 12.57 2.27 -19.55
CA ASP A 92 12.56 3.48 -20.36
C ASP A 92 13.02 4.73 -19.54
N LYS A 93 13.29 5.83 -20.25
CA LYS A 93 13.79 7.06 -19.64
C LYS A 93 12.84 7.69 -18.64
N ILE A 94 11.52 7.57 -18.87
CA ILE A 94 10.50 8.19 -18.02
C ILE A 94 10.47 7.47 -16.66
N ARG A 95 10.46 6.13 -16.67
CA ARG A 95 10.52 5.35 -15.43
C ARG A 95 11.82 5.58 -14.66
N ILE A 96 12.96 5.68 -15.34
CA ILE A 96 14.26 5.99 -14.71
C ILE A 96 14.20 7.37 -14.03
N ALA A 97 13.67 8.39 -14.68
CA ALA A 97 13.54 9.73 -14.10
C ALA A 97 12.59 9.74 -12.89
N ALA A 98 11.46 9.02 -12.97
CA ALA A 98 10.53 8.88 -11.86
C ALA A 98 11.16 8.13 -10.68
N LEU A 99 11.93 7.05 -10.93
CA LEU A 99 12.68 6.34 -9.90
C LEU A 99 13.74 7.23 -9.24
N GLU A 100 14.47 8.03 -10.04
CA GLU A 100 15.43 8.98 -9.49
C GLU A 100 14.74 9.98 -8.55
N ALA A 101 13.60 10.54 -8.96
CA ALA A 101 12.83 11.46 -8.14
C ALA A 101 12.37 10.81 -6.83
N THR A 102 11.86 9.56 -6.89
CA THR A 102 11.48 8.79 -5.70
C THR A 102 12.67 8.53 -4.79
N LEU A 103 13.78 8.03 -5.31
CA LEU A 103 14.98 7.71 -4.52
C LEU A 103 15.60 8.96 -3.88
N ARG A 104 15.47 10.13 -4.50
CA ARG A 104 15.90 11.41 -3.91
C ARG A 104 15.16 11.76 -2.62
N LEU A 105 13.89 11.33 -2.45
CA LEU A 105 13.12 11.53 -1.22
C LEU A 105 13.76 10.79 -0.03
N TYR A 106 14.32 9.62 -0.27
CA TYR A 106 14.99 8.80 0.75
C TYR A 106 16.29 9.41 1.30
N ARG A 107 16.80 10.49 0.68
CA ARG A 107 17.95 11.24 1.21
C ARG A 107 17.61 12.13 2.40
N ASP A 108 16.33 12.34 2.66
CA ASP A 108 15.79 13.12 3.76
C ASP A 108 14.79 12.23 4.54
N PRO A 109 15.29 11.30 5.39
CA PRO A 109 14.48 10.31 6.06
C PRO A 109 13.50 10.93 7.05
N ASP A 110 13.83 12.07 7.67
CA ASP A 110 12.97 12.73 8.66
C ASP A 110 11.66 13.25 8.04
N ARG A 111 11.69 13.61 6.76
CA ARG A 111 10.52 14.10 6.02
C ARG A 111 9.96 13.09 5.02
N LEU A 112 10.46 11.86 5.05
CA LEU A 112 10.10 10.86 4.05
C LEU A 112 8.61 10.51 4.10
N ALA A 113 8.06 10.29 5.30
CA ALA A 113 6.63 9.96 5.47
C ALA A 113 5.69 11.10 5.04
N GLU A 114 6.15 12.36 5.14
CA GLU A 114 5.39 13.51 4.65
C GLU A 114 5.41 13.58 3.12
N ARG A 115 6.55 13.30 2.48
CA ARG A 115 6.82 13.58 1.08
C ARG A 115 6.53 12.41 0.14
N LEU A 116 6.67 11.18 0.62
CA LEU A 116 6.41 9.96 -0.16
C LEU A 116 4.96 9.53 0.02
N PRO A 117 4.09 9.59 -1.02
CA PRO A 117 2.65 9.32 -0.88
C PRO A 117 2.34 7.96 -0.24
N THR A 118 3.06 6.90 -0.62
CA THR A 118 2.89 5.58 -0.02
C THR A 118 3.06 5.60 1.49
N LEU A 119 4.17 6.16 1.98
CA LEU A 119 4.42 6.24 3.43
C LEU A 119 3.47 7.24 4.11
N ARG A 120 3.13 8.35 3.45
CA ARG A 120 2.17 9.32 3.99
C ARG A 120 0.83 8.65 4.32
N HIS A 121 0.32 7.80 3.43
CA HIS A 121 -0.92 7.07 3.70
C HIS A 121 -0.74 5.96 4.74
N LEU A 122 0.34 5.19 4.65
CA LEU A 122 0.58 4.08 5.57
C LEU A 122 0.80 4.56 7.01
N SER A 123 1.49 5.69 7.22
CA SER A 123 1.85 6.23 8.53
C SER A 123 0.74 7.06 9.20
N ARG A 124 -0.39 7.33 8.52
CA ARG A 124 -1.49 8.10 9.12
C ARG A 124 -1.99 7.46 10.42
N PRO A 125 -2.00 8.18 11.56
CA PRO A 125 -2.52 7.67 12.82
C PRO A 125 -4.01 7.34 12.73
N HIS A 126 -4.44 6.24 13.34
CA HIS A 126 -5.86 5.87 13.43
C HIS A 126 -6.73 7.01 13.97
N ALA A 127 -6.27 7.70 15.03
CA ALA A 127 -7.02 8.80 15.66
C ALA A 127 -7.31 9.96 14.69
N GLU A 128 -6.38 10.27 13.77
CA GLU A 128 -6.57 11.28 12.73
C GLU A 128 -7.66 10.87 11.75
N ILE A 129 -7.63 9.60 11.32
CA ILE A 129 -8.62 9.05 10.38
C ILE A 129 -10.00 8.96 11.05
N ALA A 130 -10.05 8.55 12.31
CA ALA A 130 -11.30 8.51 13.09
C ALA A 130 -11.92 9.90 13.26
N ALA A 131 -11.11 10.93 13.54
CA ALA A 131 -11.58 12.31 13.59
C ALA A 131 -12.12 12.79 12.23
N GLN A 132 -11.49 12.39 11.13
CA GLN A 132 -11.98 12.66 9.77
C GLN A 132 -13.32 11.96 9.52
N ALA A 133 -13.44 10.67 9.89
CA ALA A 133 -14.68 9.92 9.77
C ALA A 133 -15.83 10.54 10.55
N ALA A 134 -15.59 10.95 11.80
CA ALA A 134 -16.60 11.61 12.64
C ALA A 134 -17.06 12.94 12.03
N ARG A 135 -16.17 13.72 11.44
CA ARG A 135 -16.50 14.99 10.76
C ARG A 135 -17.28 14.78 9.47
N LEU A 136 -16.94 13.74 8.69
CA LEU A 136 -17.58 13.46 7.41
C LEU A 136 -18.92 12.74 7.55
N ALA A 137 -19.11 11.93 8.59
CA ALA A 137 -20.31 11.10 8.75
C ALA A 137 -21.62 11.87 8.58
N PRO A 138 -21.88 13.01 9.28
CA PRO A 138 -23.15 13.73 9.11
C PRO A 138 -23.35 14.30 7.70
N LEU A 139 -22.28 14.66 7.00
CA LEU A 139 -22.34 15.20 5.65
C LEU A 139 -22.65 14.10 4.62
N VAL A 140 -22.01 12.94 4.79
CA VAL A 140 -22.24 11.77 3.95
C VAL A 140 -23.63 11.16 4.22
N ASP A 141 -24.06 11.14 5.48
CA ASP A 141 -25.42 10.70 5.87
C ASP A 141 -26.48 11.55 5.16
N ALA A 142 -26.36 12.87 5.24
CA ALA A 142 -27.27 13.79 4.55
C ALA A 142 -27.28 13.61 3.02
N ALA A 143 -26.13 13.33 2.43
CA ALA A 143 -26.02 13.07 0.98
C ALA A 143 -26.69 11.73 0.58
N LEU A 144 -26.61 10.73 1.44
CA LEU A 144 -27.12 9.38 1.15
C LEU A 144 -28.60 9.17 1.57
N ALA A 145 -29.13 9.98 2.48
CA ALA A 145 -30.50 9.85 2.98
C ALA A 145 -31.58 9.85 1.85
N PRO A 146 -31.50 10.71 0.81
CA PRO A 146 -32.45 10.67 -0.31
C PRO A 146 -32.42 9.36 -1.10
N HIS A 147 -31.35 8.61 -0.99
CA HIS A 147 -31.12 7.33 -1.67
C HIS A 147 -31.48 6.12 -0.80
N GLY A 148 -31.98 6.34 0.42
CA GLY A 148 -32.39 5.27 1.34
C GLY A 148 -31.23 4.63 2.11
N PHE A 149 -30.11 5.34 2.28
CA PHE A 149 -28.94 4.87 3.04
C PHE A 149 -28.59 5.83 4.18
N ALA A 150 -27.95 5.28 5.18
CA ALA A 150 -27.40 6.00 6.33
C ALA A 150 -25.88 5.79 6.40
N ALA A 151 -25.17 6.79 6.93
CA ALA A 151 -23.73 6.73 7.16
C ALA A 151 -23.37 6.96 8.61
N ALA A 152 -22.48 6.14 9.15
CA ALA A 152 -21.92 6.30 10.50
C ALA A 152 -20.40 6.08 10.48
N PRO A 153 -19.64 6.72 11.40
CA PRO A 153 -18.24 6.42 11.54
C PRO A 153 -18.05 5.01 12.08
N CYS A 154 -16.99 4.34 11.64
CA CYS A 154 -16.64 3.00 12.11
C CYS A 154 -15.13 2.81 12.15
N ASP A 155 -14.67 1.92 13.03
CA ASP A 155 -13.32 1.38 12.95
C ASP A 155 -13.26 0.33 11.83
N CYS A 156 -12.16 0.31 11.12
CA CYS A 156 -11.89 -0.68 10.09
C CYS A 156 -10.40 -1.02 10.03
N ALA A 157 -10.03 -1.89 9.10
CA ALA A 157 -8.66 -2.29 8.91
C ALA A 157 -8.24 -2.09 7.45
N SER A 158 -7.18 -1.31 7.23
CA SER A 158 -6.56 -1.20 5.91
C SER A 158 -5.60 -2.36 5.65
N GLN A 159 -5.43 -2.72 4.39
CA GLN A 159 -4.41 -3.66 3.97
C GLN A 159 -3.32 -2.96 3.16
N ILE A 160 -2.06 -3.30 3.43
CA ILE A 160 -0.97 -2.98 2.52
C ILE A 160 -1.15 -3.90 1.31
N GLY A 161 -1.28 -3.33 0.12
CA GLY A 161 -1.68 -4.06 -1.10
C GLY A 161 -0.91 -5.34 -1.37
N SER A 162 -1.45 -6.17 -2.26
CA SER A 162 -0.95 -7.52 -2.57
C SER A 162 0.55 -7.54 -2.89
N GLY A 163 1.25 -8.49 -2.29
CA GLY A 163 2.69 -8.73 -2.52
C GLY A 163 3.64 -7.98 -1.59
N ALA A 164 3.14 -7.15 -0.63
CA ALA A 164 3.97 -6.59 0.44
C ALA A 164 3.66 -7.26 1.78
N LEU A 165 2.49 -7.13 2.34
CA LEU A 165 2.08 -7.74 3.62
C LEU A 165 0.64 -8.24 3.50
N PRO A 166 0.38 -9.35 2.80
CA PRO A 166 -0.98 -9.73 2.38
C PRO A 166 -1.91 -10.13 3.53
N VAL A 167 -1.37 -10.49 4.69
CA VAL A 167 -2.15 -10.92 5.86
C VAL A 167 -2.15 -9.89 7.00
N ASP A 168 -1.34 -8.85 6.89
CA ASP A 168 -1.22 -7.84 7.94
C ASP A 168 -2.16 -6.67 7.64
N THR A 169 -2.91 -6.27 8.66
CA THR A 169 -3.81 -5.13 8.59
C THR A 169 -3.30 -3.98 9.45
N ILE A 170 -3.64 -2.77 9.04
CA ILE A 170 -3.32 -1.53 9.75
C ILE A 170 -4.61 -1.00 10.36
N PRO A 171 -4.67 -0.70 11.67
CA PRO A 171 -5.83 -0.07 12.28
C PRO A 171 -6.20 1.21 11.54
N SER A 172 -7.44 1.30 11.09
CA SER A 172 -7.98 2.43 10.33
C SER A 172 -9.39 2.78 10.79
N ALA A 173 -9.92 3.87 10.26
CA ALA A 173 -11.29 4.27 10.47
C ALA A 173 -11.92 4.68 9.13
N GLY A 174 -13.24 4.64 9.09
CA GLY A 174 -13.98 4.94 7.87
C GLY A 174 -15.44 5.24 8.14
N LEU A 175 -16.20 5.12 7.08
CA LEU A 175 -17.66 5.27 7.10
C LEU A 175 -18.32 3.94 6.79
N GLN A 176 -19.21 3.50 7.66
CA GLN A 176 -20.10 2.40 7.43
C GLN A 176 -21.39 2.91 6.79
N LEU A 177 -21.73 2.41 5.60
CA LEU A 177 -22.93 2.75 4.87
C LEU A 177 -23.90 1.57 4.92
N THR A 178 -25.11 1.81 5.44
CA THR A 178 -26.14 0.79 5.59
C THR A 178 -27.46 1.26 5.00
N ALA A 179 -28.35 0.33 4.65
CA ALA A 179 -29.72 0.68 4.29
C ALA A 179 -30.39 1.39 5.47
N ALA A 180 -31.08 2.49 5.21
CA ALA A 180 -31.83 3.21 6.24
C ALA A 180 -33.02 2.36 6.74
N ALA A 181 -33.34 2.46 8.01
CA ALA A 181 -34.46 1.76 8.61
C ALA A 181 -35.77 2.08 7.85
N GLY A 182 -36.49 1.04 7.43
CA GLY A 182 -37.75 1.21 6.68
C GLY A 182 -37.61 1.52 5.18
N SER A 183 -36.38 1.54 4.63
CA SER A 183 -36.17 1.79 3.19
C SER A 183 -36.68 0.68 2.26
N GLY A 184 -37.11 -0.47 2.79
CA GLY A 184 -37.51 -1.64 2.00
C GLY A 184 -36.37 -2.28 1.19
N ALA A 185 -35.13 -1.87 1.43
CA ALA A 185 -33.94 -2.38 0.74
C ALA A 185 -33.68 -3.84 1.14
N GLY A 186 -33.57 -4.71 0.16
CA GLY A 186 -33.31 -6.16 0.36
C GLY A 186 -31.87 -6.43 0.80
N GLY A 187 -31.53 -7.72 0.97
CA GLY A 187 -30.20 -8.17 1.37
C GLY A 187 -29.03 -7.68 0.49
N ASP A 188 -29.32 -7.28 -0.76
CA ASP A 188 -28.32 -6.82 -1.75
C ASP A 188 -28.11 -5.29 -1.74
N ALA A 189 -28.69 -4.56 -0.77
CA ALA A 189 -28.64 -3.08 -0.75
C ALA A 189 -27.23 -2.54 -0.77
N SER A 190 -26.33 -3.14 0.00
CA SER A 190 -24.90 -2.72 0.06
C SER A 190 -24.21 -2.96 -1.29
N ASP A 191 -24.49 -4.04 -1.99
CA ASP A 191 -23.94 -4.34 -3.32
C ASP A 191 -24.45 -3.35 -4.36
N GLN A 192 -25.75 -3.00 -4.30
CA GLN A 192 -26.36 -2.01 -5.18
C GLN A 192 -25.74 -0.62 -4.96
N LEU A 193 -25.57 -0.21 -3.69
CA LEU A 193 -24.90 1.06 -3.37
C LEU A 193 -23.45 1.06 -3.87
N ALA A 194 -22.70 -0.02 -3.63
CA ALA A 194 -21.33 -0.16 -4.10
C ALA A 194 -21.24 -0.06 -5.64
N ALA A 195 -22.19 -0.66 -6.36
CA ALA A 195 -22.27 -0.57 -7.82
C ALA A 195 -22.56 0.86 -8.30
N ARG A 196 -23.50 1.56 -7.64
CA ARG A 196 -23.83 2.98 -7.96
C ARG A 196 -22.64 3.90 -7.70
N LEU A 197 -21.98 3.76 -6.54
CA LEU A 197 -20.80 4.57 -6.19
C LEU A 197 -19.63 4.34 -7.15
N ARG A 198 -19.47 3.10 -7.62
CA ARG A 198 -18.44 2.75 -8.63
C ARG A 198 -18.74 3.34 -10.00
N ALA A 199 -20.01 3.55 -10.33
CA ALA A 199 -20.45 4.11 -11.62
C ALA A 199 -20.43 5.65 -11.66
N LEU A 200 -20.10 6.33 -10.56
CA LEU A 200 -19.99 7.79 -10.53
C LEU A 200 -18.87 8.28 -11.48
N PRO A 201 -18.96 9.52 -12.00
CA PRO A 201 -17.89 10.13 -12.80
C PRO A 201 -16.52 10.10 -12.11
N ARG A 202 -16.50 10.27 -10.77
CA ARG A 202 -15.37 9.96 -9.90
C ARG A 202 -15.76 8.76 -9.04
N PRO A 203 -15.33 7.55 -9.38
CA PRO A 203 -15.72 6.34 -8.66
C PRO A 203 -15.31 6.39 -7.18
N VAL A 204 -16.24 5.99 -6.31
CA VAL A 204 -15.99 5.76 -4.88
C VAL A 204 -16.03 4.26 -4.65
N ILE A 205 -14.94 3.71 -4.12
CA ILE A 205 -14.73 2.27 -3.97
C ILE A 205 -14.59 1.94 -2.48
N GLY A 206 -15.48 1.09 -1.99
CA GLY A 206 -15.40 0.49 -0.66
C GLY A 206 -15.39 -1.03 -0.75
N HIS A 207 -15.47 -1.68 0.40
CA HIS A 207 -15.62 -3.13 0.51
C HIS A 207 -16.82 -3.47 1.39
N ILE A 208 -17.46 -4.62 1.14
CA ILE A 208 -18.60 -5.07 1.94
C ILE A 208 -18.09 -5.91 3.09
N SER A 209 -18.50 -5.56 4.30
CA SER A 209 -18.19 -6.28 5.53
C SER A 209 -19.40 -6.24 6.47
N GLY A 210 -19.80 -7.39 7.00
CA GLY A 210 -20.93 -7.49 7.93
C GLY A 210 -22.26 -6.97 7.36
N GLY A 211 -22.47 -7.05 6.03
CA GLY A 211 -23.68 -6.56 5.36
C GLY A 211 -23.71 -5.04 5.12
N ALA A 212 -22.66 -4.32 5.46
CA ALA A 212 -22.51 -2.89 5.22
C ALA A 212 -21.42 -2.61 4.18
N LEU A 213 -21.52 -1.49 3.46
CA LEU A 213 -20.44 -0.99 2.64
C LEU A 213 -19.53 -0.09 3.48
N ILE A 214 -18.24 -0.44 3.56
CA ILE A 214 -17.24 0.29 4.32
C ILE A 214 -16.38 1.12 3.37
N LEU A 215 -16.29 2.42 3.65
CA LEU A 215 -15.36 3.33 3.01
C LEU A 215 -14.21 3.61 3.98
N ASP A 216 -13.07 2.94 3.77
CA ASP A 216 -11.84 3.22 4.55
C ASP A 216 -11.26 4.57 4.11
N LEU A 217 -11.09 5.49 5.06
CA LEU A 217 -10.66 6.86 4.79
C LEU A 217 -9.13 7.05 4.85
N ARG A 218 -8.34 6.00 5.03
CA ARG A 218 -6.88 6.10 5.13
C ARG A 218 -6.24 6.85 3.97
N CYS A 219 -6.73 6.63 2.76
CA CYS A 219 -6.20 7.27 1.54
C CYS A 219 -6.97 8.54 1.14
N LEU A 220 -7.97 8.98 1.90
CA LEU A 220 -8.70 10.20 1.61
C LEU A 220 -7.93 11.42 2.16
N GLU A 221 -7.27 12.18 1.27
CA GLU A 221 -6.50 13.36 1.66
C GLU A 221 -7.38 14.61 1.84
N ARG A 222 -8.42 14.75 1.02
CA ARG A 222 -9.31 15.94 1.02
C ARG A 222 -10.76 15.50 1.15
N ASP A 223 -11.44 16.00 2.16
CA ASP A 223 -12.84 15.72 2.42
C ASP A 223 -13.73 16.04 1.20
N ALA A 224 -13.41 17.13 0.48
CA ALA A 224 -14.13 17.55 -0.73
C ALA A 224 -14.11 16.48 -1.84
N ASP A 225 -13.05 15.68 -1.97
CA ASP A 225 -12.99 14.64 -3.01
C ASP A 225 -14.09 13.58 -2.87
N LEU A 226 -14.46 13.23 -1.63
CA LEU A 226 -15.59 12.34 -1.36
C LEU A 226 -16.93 13.06 -1.53
N LEU A 227 -17.08 14.26 -0.95
CA LEU A 227 -18.35 14.99 -0.97
C LEU A 227 -18.74 15.38 -2.40
N ASP A 228 -17.80 15.88 -3.21
CA ASP A 228 -18.04 16.23 -4.62
C ASP A 228 -18.40 14.97 -5.45
N ALA A 229 -17.80 13.82 -5.16
CA ALA A 229 -18.17 12.59 -5.83
C ALA A 229 -19.60 12.16 -5.49
N LEU A 230 -20.01 12.26 -4.21
CA LEU A 230 -21.36 11.88 -3.75
C LEU A 230 -22.44 12.86 -4.25
N ALA A 231 -22.11 14.11 -4.55
CA ALA A 231 -23.05 15.07 -5.14
C ALA A 231 -23.56 14.66 -6.54
N ALA A 232 -22.89 13.68 -7.18
CA ALA A 232 -23.29 13.13 -8.48
C ALA A 232 -24.07 11.80 -8.37
N LEU A 233 -24.45 11.34 -7.16
CA LEU A 233 -25.17 10.10 -6.90
C LEU A 233 -26.66 10.28 -7.21
#